data_3dd63efe6141c90d52ed5d3f98b999c8
#
_entry.id   3dd63efe6141c90d52ed5d3f98b999c8
#
_cell.length_a   1.000
_cell.length_b   1.000
_cell.length_c   1.000
_cell.angle_alpha   90.00
_cell.angle_beta   90.00
_cell.angle_gamma   90.00
#
_symmetry.space_group_name_H-M   'P 1'
#
loop_
_entity.id
_entity.type
_entity.pdbx_description
1 polymer ?
#
loop_
_entity_poly.entity_id
_entity_poly.type
_entity_poly.pdbx_seq_one_letter_code
_entity_poly.pdbx_strand_id
1 'polypeptide(L)' 'MTFSIETEQESDGRWLAEVEVLPGIMAYGTTKTDAVAKVQALALRVLAEKLEHGEAVPELLSVSFQAA' A
#
# COMPACT_ATOMS: atom_id res chain seq x y z
N MET A 1 1.86 10.72 8.58
CA MET A 1 2.37 10.25 7.27
C MET A 1 1.20 9.79 6.41
N THR A 2 1.15 10.23 5.18
CA THR A 2 0.10 9.85 4.25
C THR A 2 0.72 9.09 3.09
N PHE A 3 0.17 7.91 2.79
CA PHE A 3 0.58 7.10 1.65
C PHE A 3 -0.43 7.26 0.52
N SER A 4 0.05 7.68 -0.65
CA SER A 4 -0.77 7.74 -1.85
C SER A 4 -0.76 6.39 -2.54
N ILE A 5 -1.94 5.90 -2.90
CA ILE A 5 -2.11 4.64 -3.62
C ILE A 5 -2.48 4.96 -5.06
N GLU A 6 -1.61 4.57 -5.98
CA GLU A 6 -1.87 4.67 -7.41
C GLU A 6 -2.52 3.39 -7.91
N THR A 7 -3.47 3.50 -8.82
CA THR A 7 -4.15 2.34 -9.39
C THR A 7 -4.17 2.41 -10.90
N GLU A 8 -4.11 1.24 -11.54
CA GLU A 8 -4.17 1.09 -12.98
C GLU A 8 -4.88 -0.21 -13.32
N GLN A 9 -5.77 -0.16 -14.32
CA GLN A 9 -6.39 -1.38 -14.82
C GLN A 9 -5.53 -1.98 -15.92
N GLU A 10 -5.23 -3.26 -15.78
CA GLU A 10 -4.47 -4.01 -16.78
C GLU A 10 -5.36 -4.40 -17.96
N SER A 11 -4.72 -4.75 -19.08
CA SER A 11 -5.44 -5.13 -20.31
C SER A 11 -6.32 -6.38 -20.14
N ASP A 12 -6.01 -7.24 -19.19
CA ASP A 12 -6.78 -8.46 -18.87
C ASP A 12 -7.93 -8.20 -17.89
N GLY A 13 -8.15 -6.94 -17.48
CA GLY A 13 -9.20 -6.54 -16.56
C GLY A 13 -8.83 -6.51 -15.10
N ARG A 14 -7.67 -7.06 -14.71
CA ARG A 14 -7.20 -6.96 -13.33
C ARG A 14 -6.81 -5.53 -12.99
N TRP A 15 -6.83 -5.22 -11.71
CA TRP A 15 -6.38 -3.92 -11.20
C TRP A 15 -5.07 -4.08 -10.45
N LEU A 16 -4.13 -3.18 -10.71
CA LEU A 16 -2.90 -3.05 -9.96
C LEU A 16 -3.03 -1.85 -9.05
N ALA A 17 -2.61 -2.00 -7.79
CA ALA A 17 -2.46 -0.89 -6.85
C ALA A 17 -1.04 -0.90 -6.30
N GLU A 18 -0.46 0.29 -6.15
CA GLU A 18 0.88 0.40 -5.56
C GLU A 18 1.00 1.63 -4.66
N VAL A 19 1.87 1.50 -3.67
CA VAL A 19 2.27 2.61 -2.80
C VAL A 19 3.65 3.06 -3.26
N GLU A 20 3.72 4.12 -4.03
CA GLU A 20 4.95 4.54 -4.72
C GLU A 20 6.12 4.83 -3.78
N VAL A 21 5.85 5.38 -2.60
CA VAL A 21 6.91 5.73 -1.65
C VAL A 21 7.51 4.53 -0.93
N LEU A 22 6.89 3.35 -1.09
CA LEU A 22 7.39 2.09 -0.54
C LEU A 22 7.74 1.16 -1.69
N PRO A 23 9.02 1.10 -2.11
CA PRO A 23 9.41 0.28 -3.26
C PRO A 23 8.98 -1.18 -3.11
N GLY A 24 8.39 -1.72 -4.17
CA GLY A 24 7.95 -3.12 -4.19
C GLY A 24 6.60 -3.39 -3.53
N ILE A 25 5.95 -2.38 -2.97
CA ILE A 25 4.64 -2.54 -2.33
C ILE A 25 3.55 -2.35 -3.39
N MET A 26 3.12 -3.46 -3.96
CA MET A 26 2.07 -3.48 -4.98
C MET A 26 1.24 -4.76 -4.83
N ALA A 27 0.00 -4.72 -5.31
CA ALA A 27 -0.91 -5.85 -5.27
C ALA A 27 -1.89 -5.80 -6.42
N TYR A 28 -2.32 -6.96 -6.89
CA TYR A 28 -3.37 -7.09 -7.88
C TYR A 28 -4.68 -7.43 -7.21
N GLY A 29 -5.77 -7.01 -7.84
CA GLY A 29 -7.11 -7.36 -7.42
C GLY A 29 -8.05 -7.49 -8.63
N THR A 30 -9.21 -8.08 -8.41
CA THR A 30 -10.23 -8.24 -9.45
C THR A 30 -11.04 -6.96 -9.66
N THR A 31 -11.04 -6.08 -8.66
CA THR A 31 -11.65 -4.75 -8.73
C THR A 31 -10.65 -3.73 -8.19
N LYS A 32 -10.90 -2.45 -8.46
CA LYS A 32 -10.09 -1.36 -7.90
C LYS A 32 -10.11 -1.41 -6.38
N THR A 33 -11.28 -1.56 -5.78
CA THR A 33 -11.43 -1.62 -4.32
C THR A 33 -10.67 -2.80 -3.73
N ASP A 34 -10.71 -3.97 -4.39
CA ASP A 34 -9.99 -5.15 -3.96
C ASP A 34 -8.46 -4.93 -3.99
N ALA A 35 -7.95 -4.36 -5.08
CA ALA A 35 -6.52 -4.06 -5.22
C ALA A 35 -6.05 -3.07 -4.15
N VAL A 36 -6.82 -2.01 -3.91
CA VAL A 36 -6.51 -1.00 -2.89
C VAL A 36 -6.46 -1.63 -1.50
N ALA A 37 -7.44 -2.47 -1.15
CA ALA A 37 -7.46 -3.15 0.13
C ALA A 37 -6.24 -4.05 0.32
N LYS A 38 -5.86 -4.78 -0.71
CA LYS A 38 -4.71 -5.69 -0.67
C LYS A 38 -3.39 -4.95 -0.53
N VAL A 39 -3.20 -3.86 -1.27
CA VAL A 39 -1.95 -3.09 -1.18
C VAL A 39 -1.86 -2.37 0.17
N GLN A 40 -2.98 -1.90 0.70
CA GLN A 40 -3.03 -1.28 2.02
C GLN A 40 -2.63 -2.30 3.11
N ALA A 41 -3.17 -3.51 3.06
CA ALA A 41 -2.82 -4.57 3.99
C ALA A 41 -1.34 -4.93 3.91
N LEU A 42 -0.79 -5.01 2.69
CA LEU A 42 0.62 -5.29 2.48
C LEU A 42 1.50 -4.19 3.06
N ALA A 43 1.15 -2.91 2.80
CA ALA A 43 1.88 -1.78 3.34
C ALA A 43 1.89 -1.80 4.88
N LEU A 44 0.74 -2.06 5.50
CA LEU A 44 0.64 -2.13 6.95
C LEU A 44 1.49 -3.25 7.54
N ARG A 45 1.55 -4.41 6.87
CA ARG A 45 2.42 -5.51 7.31
C ARG A 45 3.89 -5.14 7.24
N VAL A 46 4.32 -4.50 6.17
CA VAL A 46 5.71 -4.05 6.02
C VAL A 46 6.08 -3.04 7.09
N LEU A 47 5.19 -2.07 7.36
CA LEU A 47 5.42 -1.06 8.39
C LEU A 47 5.46 -1.69 9.78
N ALA A 48 4.56 -2.64 10.07
CA ALA A 48 4.56 -3.35 11.33
C ALA A 48 5.86 -4.13 11.54
N GLU A 49 6.35 -4.79 10.50
CA GLU A 49 7.61 -5.54 10.54
C GLU A 49 8.80 -4.63 10.83
N LYS A 50 8.85 -3.45 10.20
CA LYS A 50 9.90 -2.46 10.47
C LYS A 50 9.91 -2.05 11.94
N LEU A 51 8.75 -1.76 12.50
CA LEU A 51 8.63 -1.38 13.90
C LEU A 51 9.05 -2.52 14.84
N GLU A 52 8.67 -3.75 14.53
CA GLU A 52 9.03 -4.94 15.31
C GLU A 52 10.54 -5.19 15.31
N HIS A 53 11.24 -4.83 14.23
CA HIS A 53 12.68 -4.94 14.11
C HIS A 53 13.43 -3.72 14.65
N GLY A 54 12.75 -2.82 15.34
CA GLY A 54 13.35 -1.67 15.98
C GLY A 54 13.69 -0.52 15.05
N GLU A 55 13.20 -0.52 13.82
CA GLU A 55 13.37 0.61 12.91
C GLU A 55 12.41 1.74 13.31
N ALA A 56 12.97 2.80 13.87
CA ALA A 56 12.17 3.94 14.30
C ALA A 56 11.72 4.75 13.09
N VAL A 57 10.41 4.85 12.90
CA VAL A 57 9.79 5.70 11.88
C VAL A 57 8.81 6.60 12.61
N PRO A 58 9.26 7.77 13.09
CA PRO A 58 8.42 8.67 13.90
C PRO A 58 7.10 9.05 13.24
N GLU A 59 7.08 9.16 11.92
CA GLU A 59 5.90 9.51 11.14
C GLU A 59 4.78 8.45 11.26
N LEU A 60 5.11 7.23 11.71
CA LEU A 60 4.12 6.15 11.87
C LEU A 60 3.21 6.34 13.08
N LEU A 61 3.44 7.34 13.91
CA LEU A 61 2.49 7.67 14.98
C LEU A 61 1.14 8.13 14.42
N SER A 62 1.13 8.61 13.18
CA SER A 62 -0.10 8.97 12.48
C SER A 62 0.03 8.52 11.03
N VAL A 63 -0.72 7.50 10.65
CA VAL A 63 -0.68 6.92 9.30
C VAL A 63 -2.05 7.05 8.66
N SER A 64 -2.08 7.53 7.42
CA SER A 64 -3.29 7.55 6.61
C SER A 64 -2.98 7.11 5.18
N PHE A 65 -4.00 6.62 4.51
CA PHE A 65 -3.91 6.23 3.10
C PHE A 65 -4.87 7.07 2.27
N GLN A 66 -4.42 7.45 1.09
CA GLN A 66 -5.24 8.18 0.14
C GLN A 66 -5.19 7.43 -1.20
N ALA A 67 -6.34 6.96 -1.65
CA ALA A 67 -6.45 6.31 -2.95
C ALA A 67 -6.86 7.34 -4.01
N ALA A 68 -6.18 7.30 -5.12
CA ALA A 68 -6.48 8.16 -6.26
C ALA A 68 -7.73 7.66 -7.02
#